data_7f965000cfdcf8a96f3cb0202f063ca7
#
_entry.id   7f965000cfdcf8a96f3cb0202f063ca7
#
_cell.length_a   1.000
_cell.length_b   1.000
_cell.length_c   1.000
_cell.angle_alpha   90.00
_cell.angle_beta   90.00
_cell.angle_gamma   90.00
#
_symmetry.space_group_name_H-M   'P 1'
#
loop_
_entity.id
_entity.type
_entity.pdbx_description
1 polymer ?
#
loop_
_entity_poly.entity_id
_entity_poly.type
_entity_poly.pdbx_seq_one_letter_code
_entity_poly.pdbx_strand_id
1 'polypeptide(L)'
;RIENQGLTPLYVSVHATDLEARRTCLANKTAPDILEQLKWMRQRGIACHTQLVITPGLNDGKALDQSLRDLAKFYPAVLSVSVVPVGLTKHHKYGHRPNTIEECEKVLEQVDRWQEKFLKRFGARFVYATDEWYLVTKRSVPSKKELDGHSLEENGLGMVRNFLNAWQKEKREIKGKKGTRGT
;
A
#
# COMPACT_ATOMS: atom_id res chain seq x y z
N ARG A 1 8.08 23.34 10.14
CA ARG A 1 8.76 23.27 8.83
C ARG A 1 7.82 22.76 7.73
N ILE A 2 7.17 21.58 7.91
CA ILE A 2 6.22 20.99 6.94
C ILE A 2 5.10 21.99 6.61
N GLU A 3 4.47 22.55 7.64
CA GLU A 3 3.38 23.52 7.53
C GLU A 3 3.78 24.78 6.77
N ASN A 4 4.96 25.36 7.11
CA ASN A 4 5.46 26.57 6.48
C ASN A 4 5.85 26.39 5.01
N GLN A 5 6.15 25.16 4.60
CA GLN A 5 6.55 24.83 3.23
C GLN A 5 5.38 24.27 2.39
N GLY A 6 4.18 24.12 2.98
CA GLY A 6 3.01 23.58 2.29
C GLY A 6 3.20 22.15 1.76
N LEU A 7 4.03 21.33 2.42
CA LEU A 7 4.34 19.98 1.98
C LEU A 7 3.12 19.05 2.18
N THR A 8 2.43 18.77 1.09
CA THR A 8 1.27 17.87 1.04
C THR A 8 1.09 17.32 -0.37
N PRO A 9 0.73 16.03 -0.60
CA PRO A 9 0.61 15.00 0.44
C PRO A 9 1.97 14.48 0.95
N LEU A 10 1.98 13.95 2.17
CA LEU A 10 3.13 13.26 2.75
C LEU A 10 2.98 11.74 2.59
N TYR A 11 4.11 11.02 2.61
CA TYR A 11 4.15 9.57 2.75
C TYR A 11 4.50 9.20 4.19
N VAL A 12 3.63 8.41 4.84
CA VAL A 12 3.72 8.12 6.27
C VAL A 12 3.72 6.62 6.53
N SER A 13 4.83 6.10 7.07
CA SER A 13 4.91 4.71 7.53
C SER A 13 4.18 4.55 8.87
N VAL A 14 3.05 3.86 8.83
CA VAL A 14 2.17 3.61 10.00
C VAL A 14 2.47 2.27 10.65
N HIS A 15 2.59 1.20 9.87
CA HIS A 15 2.75 -0.20 10.24
C HIS A 15 1.60 -0.78 11.06
N ALA A 16 1.19 -0.13 12.15
CA ALA A 16 0.01 -0.48 12.95
C ALA A 16 -0.54 0.79 13.62
N THR A 17 -1.85 0.81 13.91
CA THR A 17 -2.48 1.87 14.73
C THR A 17 -2.47 1.53 16.21
N ASP A 18 -2.37 0.25 16.57
CA ASP A 18 -2.06 -0.15 17.93
C ASP A 18 -0.63 0.28 18.30
N LEU A 19 -0.50 0.98 19.44
CA LEU A 19 0.75 1.63 19.83
C LEU A 19 1.86 0.62 20.12
N GLU A 20 1.54 -0.51 20.77
CA GLU A 20 2.55 -1.51 21.12
C GLU A 20 3.00 -2.31 19.88
N ALA A 21 2.06 -2.71 19.02
CA ALA A 21 2.39 -3.33 17.74
C ALA A 21 3.24 -2.39 16.87
N ARG A 22 2.89 -1.10 16.80
CA ARG A 22 3.67 -0.10 16.08
C ARG A 22 5.09 0.04 16.62
N ARG A 23 5.25 0.15 17.94
CA ARG A 23 6.56 0.24 18.60
C ARG A 23 7.43 -0.98 18.32
N THR A 24 6.81 -2.15 18.30
CA THR A 24 7.47 -3.41 17.95
C THR A 24 7.90 -3.42 16.48
N CYS A 25 7.01 -3.06 15.54
CA CYS A 25 7.32 -2.96 14.10
C CYS A 25 8.48 -1.99 13.83
N LEU A 26 8.52 -0.87 14.55
CA LEU A 26 9.55 0.17 14.40
C LEU A 26 10.82 -0.12 15.17
N ALA A 27 10.85 -1.17 16.01
CA ALA A 27 11.90 -1.40 17.00
C ALA A 27 12.23 -0.13 17.83
N ASN A 28 11.20 0.67 18.13
CA ASN A 28 11.32 1.95 18.82
C ASN A 28 10.26 2.06 19.93
N LYS A 29 10.67 1.81 21.18
CA LYS A 29 9.80 1.85 22.37
C LYS A 29 9.22 3.24 22.67
N THR A 30 9.81 4.30 22.13
CA THR A 30 9.38 5.69 22.34
C THR A 30 8.61 6.25 21.14
N ALA A 31 8.31 5.43 20.13
CA ALA A 31 7.54 5.89 18.98
C ALA A 31 6.19 6.48 19.44
N PRO A 32 5.84 7.68 18.98
CA PRO A 32 4.60 8.34 19.38
C PRO A 32 3.37 7.63 18.80
N ASP A 33 2.19 7.93 19.38
CA ASP A 33 0.93 7.48 18.83
C ASP A 33 0.70 8.09 17.44
N ILE A 34 0.52 7.23 16.45
CA ILE A 34 0.33 7.65 15.06
C ILE A 34 -1.04 8.30 14.84
N LEU A 35 -2.07 7.90 15.59
CA LEU A 35 -3.41 8.47 15.45
C LEU A 35 -3.43 9.94 15.89
N GLU A 36 -2.71 10.29 16.94
CA GLU A 36 -2.55 11.68 17.35
C GLU A 36 -1.75 12.50 16.33
N GLN A 37 -0.73 11.90 15.68
CA GLN A 37 0.01 12.56 14.61
C GLN A 37 -0.87 12.80 13.37
N LEU A 38 -1.68 11.82 12.96
CA LEU A 38 -2.62 11.95 11.83
C LEU A 38 -3.71 12.99 12.14
N LYS A 39 -4.21 13.03 13.37
CA LYS A 39 -5.15 14.05 13.83
C LYS A 39 -4.55 15.46 13.74
N TRP A 40 -3.31 15.61 14.19
CA TRP A 40 -2.55 16.86 14.08
C TRP A 40 -2.38 17.30 12.63
N MET A 41 -2.02 16.39 11.72
CA MET A 41 -1.89 16.68 10.28
C MET A 41 -3.22 17.10 9.67
N ARG A 42 -4.31 16.34 9.93
CA ARG A 42 -5.65 16.66 9.44
C ARG A 42 -6.11 18.05 9.85
N GLN A 43 -5.88 18.46 11.11
CA GLN A 43 -6.23 19.79 11.62
C GLN A 43 -5.52 20.93 10.88
N ARG A 44 -4.39 20.62 10.22
CA ARG A 44 -3.57 21.58 9.46
C ARG A 44 -3.71 21.46 7.94
N GLY A 45 -4.70 20.69 7.48
CA GLY A 45 -4.94 20.49 6.05
C GLY A 45 -3.84 19.69 5.35
N ILE A 46 -2.98 18.97 6.10
CA ILE A 46 -1.92 18.14 5.54
C ILE A 46 -2.49 16.77 5.22
N ALA A 47 -2.57 16.44 3.93
CA ALA A 47 -2.96 15.12 3.47
C ALA A 47 -1.77 14.15 3.45
N CYS A 48 -2.06 12.84 3.51
CA CYS A 48 -1.01 11.83 3.42
C CYS A 48 -1.47 10.53 2.77
N HIS A 49 -0.51 9.84 2.15
CA HIS A 49 -0.58 8.43 1.82
C HIS A 49 0.09 7.64 2.94
N THR A 50 -0.54 6.57 3.41
CA THR A 50 -0.04 5.77 4.51
C THR A 50 0.43 4.39 4.06
N GLN A 51 1.35 3.81 4.81
CA GLN A 51 1.92 2.50 4.51
C GLN A 51 1.87 1.60 5.75
N LEU A 52 1.41 0.38 5.55
CA LEU A 52 1.42 -0.70 6.53
C LEU A 52 2.35 -1.80 6.01
N VAL A 53 3.53 -1.94 6.59
CA VAL A 53 4.45 -3.06 6.28
C VAL A 53 4.05 -4.23 7.14
N ILE A 54 3.56 -5.31 6.51
CA ILE A 54 2.97 -6.46 7.19
C ILE A 54 4.05 -7.47 7.57
N THR A 55 4.21 -7.66 8.87
CA THR A 55 5.07 -8.67 9.47
C THR A 55 4.19 -9.79 10.02
N PRO A 56 4.40 -11.06 9.58
CA PRO A 56 3.58 -12.20 9.98
C PRO A 56 3.47 -12.36 11.52
N GLY A 57 2.24 -12.52 12.01
CA GLY A 57 1.93 -12.70 13.42
C GLY A 57 2.08 -11.46 14.31
N LEU A 58 2.43 -10.29 13.73
CA LEU A 58 2.59 -9.06 14.49
C LEU A 58 1.49 -8.03 14.18
N ASN A 59 1.34 -7.65 12.91
CA ASN A 59 0.38 -6.61 12.50
C ASN A 59 -0.50 -7.05 11.32
N ASP A 60 -0.58 -8.35 11.05
CA ASP A 60 -1.50 -8.99 10.11
C ASP A 60 -2.89 -9.27 10.73
N GLY A 61 -3.77 -9.94 10.02
CA GLY A 61 -5.07 -10.42 10.48
C GLY A 61 -5.88 -9.34 11.21
N LYS A 62 -6.22 -9.57 12.48
CA LYS A 62 -7.05 -8.66 13.29
C LYS A 62 -6.39 -7.28 13.50
N ALA A 63 -5.07 -7.22 13.60
CA ALA A 63 -4.33 -5.98 13.75
C ALA A 63 -4.37 -5.12 12.47
N LEU A 64 -4.30 -5.77 11.30
CA LEU A 64 -4.52 -5.11 10.01
C LEU A 64 -5.96 -4.57 9.91
N ASP A 65 -6.97 -5.37 10.26
CA ASP A 65 -8.38 -4.92 10.29
C ASP A 65 -8.57 -3.70 11.18
N GLN A 66 -7.93 -3.68 12.35
CA GLN A 66 -7.99 -2.56 13.27
C GLN A 66 -7.35 -1.31 12.65
N SER A 67 -6.15 -1.46 12.08
CA SER A 67 -5.43 -0.36 11.45
C SER A 67 -6.23 0.25 10.29
N LEU A 68 -6.85 -0.57 9.44
CA LEU A 68 -7.67 -0.09 8.34
C LEU A 68 -8.93 0.65 8.82
N ARG A 69 -9.60 0.15 9.88
CA ARG A 69 -10.73 0.86 10.51
C ARG A 69 -10.34 2.23 11.05
N ASP A 70 -9.20 2.30 11.72
CA ASP A 70 -8.74 3.54 12.35
C ASP A 70 -8.31 4.56 11.32
N LEU A 71 -7.53 4.15 10.31
CA LEU A 71 -7.10 5.03 9.22
C LEU A 71 -8.27 5.58 8.41
N ALA A 72 -9.32 4.77 8.21
CA ALA A 72 -10.54 5.19 7.51
C ALA A 72 -11.32 6.32 8.22
N LYS A 73 -11.09 6.56 9.53
CA LYS A 73 -11.66 7.70 10.25
C LYS A 73 -11.03 9.03 9.86
N PHE A 74 -9.88 8.99 9.21
CA PHE A 74 -9.15 10.17 8.76
C PHE A 74 -9.37 10.49 7.28
N TYR A 75 -10.16 9.67 6.54
CA TYR A 75 -10.51 10.01 5.16
C TYR A 75 -11.28 11.35 5.12
N PRO A 76 -11.01 12.28 4.16
CA PRO A 76 -10.05 12.19 3.06
C PRO A 76 -8.63 12.72 3.37
N ALA A 77 -8.30 13.12 4.60
CA ALA A 77 -6.94 13.58 4.93
C ALA A 77 -5.90 12.45 4.78
N VAL A 78 -6.25 11.23 5.17
CA VAL A 78 -5.55 10.02 4.70
C VAL A 78 -6.14 9.65 3.34
N LEU A 79 -5.35 9.81 2.27
CA LEU A 79 -5.78 9.61 0.89
C LEU A 79 -5.82 8.14 0.50
N SER A 80 -4.85 7.36 0.96
CA SER A 80 -4.75 5.93 0.69
C SER A 80 -3.92 5.19 1.73
N VAL A 81 -4.10 3.88 1.77
CA VAL A 81 -3.31 2.95 2.58
C VAL A 81 -2.66 1.92 1.67
N SER A 82 -1.34 1.89 1.60
CA SER A 82 -0.58 0.83 0.91
C SER A 82 -0.24 -0.28 1.90
N VAL A 83 -0.63 -1.50 1.60
CA VAL A 83 -0.29 -2.71 2.35
C VAL A 83 0.89 -3.38 1.66
N VAL A 84 2.03 -3.48 2.35
CA VAL A 84 3.34 -3.89 1.80
C VAL A 84 3.83 -5.12 2.56
N PRO A 85 4.39 -6.15 1.92
CA PRO A 85 5.02 -7.25 2.64
C PRO A 85 6.30 -6.79 3.34
N VAL A 86 6.65 -7.41 4.46
CA VAL A 86 7.93 -7.15 5.12
C VAL A 86 9.07 -7.60 4.20
N GLY A 87 9.96 -6.68 3.87
CA GLY A 87 11.21 -6.95 3.15
C GLY A 87 12.35 -7.16 4.14
N LEU A 88 13.01 -8.32 4.06
CA LEU A 88 14.15 -8.63 4.93
C LEU A 88 15.45 -8.49 4.17
N THR A 89 16.42 -7.84 4.80
CA THR A 89 17.80 -7.79 4.31
C THR A 89 18.69 -8.72 5.14
N LYS A 90 19.86 -9.07 4.62
CA LYS A 90 20.86 -9.85 5.36
C LYS A 90 21.33 -9.21 6.68
N HIS A 91 21.01 -7.94 6.89
CA HIS A 91 21.34 -7.18 8.10
C HIS A 91 20.19 -7.10 9.11
N HIS A 92 19.06 -7.74 8.83
CA HIS A 92 17.90 -7.74 9.71
C HIS A 92 18.22 -8.46 11.04
N LYS A 93 17.99 -7.77 12.17
CA LYS A 93 18.41 -8.25 13.51
C LYS A 93 17.25 -8.70 14.40
N TYR A 94 16.00 -8.61 13.96
CA TYR A 94 14.82 -8.70 14.84
C TYR A 94 14.04 -10.01 14.72
N GLY A 95 14.61 -11.06 14.10
CA GLY A 95 14.01 -12.39 14.04
C GLY A 95 12.72 -12.50 13.22
N HIS A 96 12.33 -11.46 12.48
CA HIS A 96 11.18 -11.56 11.58
C HIS A 96 11.49 -12.46 10.39
N ARG A 97 10.46 -13.03 9.79
CA ARG A 97 10.52 -13.81 8.56
C ARG A 97 9.64 -13.19 7.47
N PRO A 98 9.88 -13.48 6.19
CA PRO A 98 8.95 -13.09 5.13
C PRO A 98 7.61 -13.81 5.29
N ASN A 99 6.57 -13.27 4.66
CA ASN A 99 5.25 -13.90 4.58
C ASN A 99 5.33 -15.19 3.74
N THR A 100 4.63 -16.25 4.16
CA THR A 100 4.41 -17.43 3.31
C THR A 100 3.41 -17.11 2.21
N ILE A 101 3.30 -17.98 1.19
CA ILE A 101 2.32 -17.78 0.09
C ILE A 101 0.90 -17.76 0.66
N GLU A 102 0.56 -18.65 1.60
CA GLU A 102 -0.75 -18.71 2.23
C GLU A 102 -1.06 -17.46 3.06
N GLU A 103 -0.05 -16.88 3.71
CA GLU A 103 -0.20 -15.61 4.42
C GLU A 103 -0.41 -14.45 3.45
N CYS A 104 0.32 -14.44 2.32
CA CYS A 104 0.11 -13.47 1.25
C CYS A 104 -1.31 -13.53 0.68
N GLU A 105 -1.84 -14.73 0.43
CA GLU A 105 -3.21 -14.92 -0.05
C GLU A 105 -4.24 -14.39 0.96
N LYS A 106 -4.07 -14.69 2.25
CA LYS A 106 -4.96 -14.16 3.32
C LYS A 106 -4.95 -12.64 3.39
N VAL A 107 -3.77 -12.02 3.24
CA VAL A 107 -3.67 -10.55 3.22
C VAL A 107 -4.38 -9.98 2.00
N LEU A 108 -4.20 -10.56 0.81
CA LEU A 108 -4.91 -10.13 -0.40
C LEU A 108 -6.44 -10.25 -0.26
N GLU A 109 -6.94 -11.38 0.22
CA GLU A 109 -8.37 -11.56 0.49
C GLU A 109 -8.90 -10.53 1.52
N GLN A 110 -8.08 -10.20 2.52
CA GLN A 110 -8.44 -9.19 3.53
C GLN A 110 -8.51 -7.80 2.91
N VAL A 111 -7.53 -7.43 2.07
CA VAL A 111 -7.54 -6.17 1.33
C VAL A 111 -8.72 -6.10 0.39
N ASP A 112 -9.01 -7.15 -0.39
CA ASP A 112 -10.15 -7.22 -1.32
C ASP A 112 -11.49 -6.93 -0.58
N ARG A 113 -11.71 -7.58 0.59
CA ARG A 113 -12.90 -7.34 1.42
C ARG A 113 -13.02 -5.89 1.92
N TRP A 114 -11.88 -5.26 2.29
CA TRP A 114 -11.88 -3.88 2.71
C TRP A 114 -12.07 -2.91 1.55
N GLN A 115 -11.52 -3.19 0.38
CA GLN A 115 -11.75 -2.41 -0.84
C GLN A 115 -13.24 -2.33 -1.18
N GLU A 116 -13.97 -3.44 -1.13
CA GLU A 116 -15.41 -3.45 -1.36
C GLU A 116 -16.18 -2.58 -0.35
N LYS A 117 -15.82 -2.64 0.93
CA LYS A 117 -16.43 -1.82 1.98
C LYS A 117 -16.15 -0.33 1.78
N PHE A 118 -14.90 0.01 1.46
CA PHE A 118 -14.49 1.40 1.27
C PHE A 118 -15.05 1.98 -0.04
N LEU A 119 -15.11 1.19 -1.10
CA LEU A 119 -15.74 1.61 -2.36
C LEU A 119 -17.21 2.00 -2.14
N LYS A 120 -17.95 1.22 -1.35
CA LYS A 120 -19.35 1.54 -0.98
C LYS A 120 -19.44 2.79 -0.09
N ARG A 121 -18.46 3.03 0.78
CA ARG A 121 -18.48 4.11 1.76
C ARG A 121 -17.93 5.44 1.23
N PHE A 122 -16.85 5.38 0.45
CA PHE A 122 -16.08 6.54 0.02
C PHE A 122 -16.14 6.80 -1.48
N GLY A 123 -16.64 5.86 -2.26
CA GLY A 123 -16.54 5.90 -3.72
C GLY A 123 -15.12 5.59 -4.25
N ALA A 124 -14.19 5.20 -3.37
CA ALA A 124 -12.82 4.84 -3.67
C ALA A 124 -12.41 3.62 -2.84
N ARG A 125 -11.49 2.80 -3.33
CA ARG A 125 -11.04 1.58 -2.63
C ARG A 125 -10.23 1.87 -1.39
N PHE A 126 -9.55 3.00 -1.34
CA PHE A 126 -8.81 3.52 -0.18
C PHE A 126 -7.61 2.68 0.28
N VAL A 127 -7.68 1.34 0.27
CA VAL A 127 -6.59 0.43 0.62
C VAL A 127 -6.13 -0.37 -0.59
N TYR A 128 -4.82 -0.53 -0.75
CA TYR A 128 -4.21 -1.21 -1.90
C TYR A 128 -3.08 -2.12 -1.45
N ALA A 129 -3.12 -3.38 -1.89
CA ALA A 129 -1.97 -4.28 -1.77
C ALA A 129 -0.95 -3.93 -2.85
N THR A 130 0.33 -3.89 -2.50
CA THR A 130 1.42 -3.62 -3.44
C THR A 130 1.65 -4.76 -4.43
N ASP A 131 2.36 -4.48 -5.52
CA ASP A 131 2.53 -5.42 -6.62
C ASP A 131 3.17 -6.75 -6.18
N GLU A 132 4.04 -6.72 -5.16
CA GLU A 132 4.76 -7.89 -4.66
C GLU A 132 3.82 -9.00 -4.16
N TRP A 133 2.71 -8.67 -3.48
CA TRP A 133 1.74 -9.64 -3.03
C TRP A 133 1.16 -10.47 -4.19
N TYR A 134 0.85 -9.79 -5.30
CA TYR A 134 0.30 -10.44 -6.50
C TYR A 134 1.35 -11.30 -7.20
N LEU A 135 2.61 -10.85 -7.24
CA LEU A 135 3.70 -11.62 -7.85
C LEU A 135 3.99 -12.91 -7.08
N VAL A 136 4.05 -12.83 -5.74
CA VAL A 136 4.31 -13.99 -4.86
C VAL A 136 3.18 -15.02 -4.97
N THR A 137 1.93 -14.59 -4.99
CA THR A 137 0.75 -15.48 -5.10
C THR A 137 0.41 -15.86 -6.54
N LYS A 138 1.15 -15.36 -7.54
CA LYS A 138 0.88 -15.54 -8.97
C LYS A 138 -0.51 -15.05 -9.41
N ARG A 139 -1.12 -14.16 -8.64
CA ARG A 139 -2.35 -13.46 -9.02
C ARG A 139 -2.03 -12.35 -10.02
N SER A 140 -2.98 -12.02 -10.89
CA SER A 140 -2.86 -10.88 -11.80
C SER A 140 -2.84 -9.57 -11.01
N VAL A 141 -1.87 -8.69 -11.29
CA VAL A 141 -1.84 -7.34 -10.70
C VAL A 141 -3.06 -6.52 -11.14
N PRO A 142 -3.61 -5.66 -10.28
CA PRO A 142 -4.78 -4.85 -10.57
C PRO A 142 -4.63 -3.99 -11.82
N SER A 143 -5.73 -3.69 -12.48
CA SER A 143 -5.80 -2.70 -13.55
C SER A 143 -5.69 -1.28 -12.98
N LYS A 144 -5.42 -0.27 -13.85
CA LYS A 144 -5.43 1.15 -13.43
C LYS A 144 -6.76 1.58 -12.82
N LYS A 145 -7.88 1.02 -13.30
CA LYS A 145 -9.21 1.28 -12.75
C LYS A 145 -9.38 0.71 -11.34
N GLU A 146 -8.82 -0.46 -11.09
CA GLU A 146 -8.85 -1.09 -9.75
C GLU A 146 -7.89 -0.43 -8.77
N LEU A 147 -6.94 0.35 -9.26
CA LEU A 147 -6.08 1.21 -8.45
C LEU A 147 -6.66 2.63 -8.28
N ASP A 148 -7.92 2.89 -8.69
CA ASP A 148 -8.57 4.21 -8.67
C ASP A 148 -7.71 5.32 -9.30
N GLY A 149 -6.87 4.96 -10.28
CA GLY A 149 -5.92 5.84 -10.95
C GLY A 149 -4.64 6.11 -10.15
N HIS A 150 -4.47 5.54 -8.96
CA HIS A 150 -3.23 5.69 -8.19
C HIS A 150 -2.06 4.96 -8.84
N SER A 151 -0.91 5.61 -8.85
CA SER A 151 0.40 5.03 -9.14
C SER A 151 1.35 5.55 -8.07
N LEU A 152 1.43 4.82 -6.96
CA LEU A 152 2.27 5.17 -5.81
C LEU A 152 3.54 4.32 -5.88
N GLU A 153 4.39 4.63 -6.85
CA GLU A 153 5.58 3.84 -7.18
C GLU A 153 6.55 3.76 -5.99
N GLU A 154 6.65 4.83 -5.20
CA GLU A 154 7.44 4.86 -3.96
C GLU A 154 7.00 3.82 -2.94
N ASN A 155 5.73 3.40 -2.99
CA ASN A 155 5.19 2.35 -2.15
C ASN A 155 5.12 0.98 -2.85
N GLY A 156 5.62 0.86 -4.09
CA GLY A 156 5.56 -0.38 -4.87
C GLY A 156 4.17 -0.71 -5.43
N LEU A 157 3.33 0.31 -5.70
CA LEU A 157 1.98 0.17 -6.21
C LEU A 157 1.88 0.58 -7.68
N GLY A 158 1.47 -0.34 -8.55
CA GLY A 158 1.16 -0.07 -9.95
C GLY A 158 2.37 -0.10 -10.91
N MET A 159 3.57 -0.36 -10.43
CA MET A 159 4.79 -0.46 -11.26
C MET A 159 4.68 -1.59 -12.28
N VAL A 160 4.28 -2.78 -11.83
CA VAL A 160 4.12 -3.95 -12.72
C VAL A 160 3.02 -3.70 -13.75
N ARG A 161 1.91 -3.07 -13.36
CA ARG A 161 0.85 -2.69 -14.31
C ARG A 161 1.33 -1.69 -15.36
N ASN A 162 2.09 -0.69 -14.95
CA ASN A 162 2.68 0.28 -15.87
C ASN A 162 3.63 -0.39 -16.86
N PHE A 163 4.51 -1.28 -16.37
CA PHE A 163 5.40 -2.08 -17.21
C PHE A 163 4.64 -2.95 -18.22
N LEU A 164 3.63 -3.72 -17.77
CA LEU A 164 2.84 -4.57 -18.64
C LEU A 164 2.11 -3.79 -19.73
N ASN A 165 1.58 -2.62 -19.40
CA ASN A 165 0.90 -1.76 -20.36
C ASN A 165 1.87 -1.19 -21.41
N ALA A 166 3.05 -0.73 -20.98
CA ALA A 166 4.11 -0.27 -21.88
C ALA A 166 4.59 -1.40 -22.81
N TRP A 167 4.86 -2.58 -22.25
CA TRP A 167 5.24 -3.77 -23.02
C TRP A 167 4.22 -4.16 -24.09
N GLN A 168 2.92 -4.16 -23.74
CA GLN A 168 1.86 -4.46 -24.69
C GLN A 168 1.80 -3.43 -25.83
N LYS A 169 2.00 -2.15 -25.52
CA LYS A 169 2.05 -1.08 -26.54
C LYS A 169 3.19 -1.32 -27.52
N GLU A 170 4.42 -1.50 -27.04
CA GLU A 170 5.60 -1.79 -27.86
C GLU A 170 5.41 -3.03 -28.74
N LYS A 171 4.86 -4.10 -28.17
CA LYS A 171 4.57 -5.34 -28.91
C LYS A 171 3.61 -5.14 -30.08
N ARG A 172 2.61 -4.27 -29.94
CA ARG A 172 1.66 -3.91 -31.01
C ARG A 172 2.35 -3.09 -32.09
N GLU A 173 3.19 -2.12 -31.73
CA GLU A 173 3.92 -1.26 -32.67
C GLU A 173 4.91 -2.07 -33.51
N ILE A 174 5.64 -3.03 -32.89
CA ILE A 174 6.55 -3.93 -33.59
C ILE A 174 5.80 -4.82 -34.61
N LYS A 175 4.62 -5.35 -34.21
CA LYS A 175 3.79 -6.17 -35.12
C LYS A 175 3.23 -5.34 -36.28
N GLY A 176 2.80 -4.10 -36.04
CA GLY A 176 2.32 -3.18 -37.08
C GLY A 176 3.41 -2.86 -38.11
N LYS A 177 4.64 -2.60 -37.65
CA LYS A 177 5.80 -2.33 -38.55
C LYS A 177 6.20 -3.51 -39.40
N LYS A 178 5.98 -4.77 -38.95
CA LYS A 178 6.24 -5.97 -39.73
C LYS A 178 5.18 -6.19 -40.83
N GLY A 179 3.96 -5.76 -40.65
CA GLY A 179 2.89 -5.87 -41.65
C GLY A 179 2.99 -4.88 -42.80
N THR A 180 3.73 -3.79 -42.67
CA THR A 180 3.92 -2.76 -43.71
C THR A 180 5.17 -2.95 -44.59
N ARG A 181 5.96 -4.00 -44.37
CA ARG A 181 7.15 -4.32 -45.19
C ARG A 181 6.92 -5.44 -46.22
N GLY A 182 5.68 -5.78 -46.50
CA GLY A 182 5.30 -6.87 -47.45
C GLY A 182 4.27 -6.38 -48.48
N THR A 183 4.61 -5.32 -49.22
CA THR A 183 3.94 -4.97 -50.51
C THR A 183 5.00 -4.41 -51.43
#